data_0574817c18ab39d56f4a9062ff229a01
#
_entry.id   0574817c18ab39d56f4a9062ff229a01
#
_cell.length_a   1.000
_cell.length_b   1.000
_cell.length_c   1.000
_cell.angle_alpha   90.00
_cell.angle_beta   90.00
_cell.angle_gamma   90.00
#
_symmetry.space_group_name_H-M   'P 1'
#
loop_
_entity.id
_entity.type
_entity.pdbx_description
1 polymer ?
#
loop_
_entity_poly.entity_id
_entity_poly.type
_entity_poly.pdbx_seq_one_letter_code
_entity_poly.pdbx_strand_id
1 'polypeptide(L)'
;MKEEEAEFIEDKLIQHNLERAPVKDGPIFEKLGITLRGDDKNIYGGLIGKFYRSCLFIDILWVEESLRKHGYGSKMLKKAEEIAASKKCNFIHLDTFSFQAPSFYQSNGYKIFGTLEGYPDGVKRYFLNKKINS
;
A
#
# COMPACT_ATOMS: atom_id res chain seq x y z
N MET A 1 22.25 -5.71 -12.82
CA MET A 1 22.36 -4.52 -11.95
C MET A 1 22.45 -4.96 -10.50
N LYS A 2 23.37 -4.42 -9.77
CA LYS A 2 23.54 -4.71 -8.34
C LYS A 2 22.52 -3.88 -7.54
N GLU A 3 22.20 -4.34 -6.34
CA GLU A 3 21.25 -3.65 -5.46
C GLU A 3 21.71 -2.23 -5.11
N GLU A 4 23.02 -2.07 -4.83
CA GLU A 4 23.57 -0.74 -4.51
C GLU A 4 23.44 0.23 -5.70
N GLU A 5 23.49 -0.29 -6.91
CA GLU A 5 23.32 0.53 -8.11
C GLU A 5 21.87 0.99 -8.24
N ALA A 6 20.92 0.10 -7.91
CA ALA A 6 19.50 0.43 -7.91
C ALA A 6 19.20 1.50 -6.86
N GLU A 7 19.74 1.36 -5.66
CA GLU A 7 19.57 2.34 -4.59
C GLU A 7 20.13 3.72 -4.99
N PHE A 8 21.30 3.72 -5.61
CA PHE A 8 21.92 4.96 -6.09
C PHE A 8 21.00 5.68 -7.09
N ILE A 9 20.46 4.92 -8.04
CA ILE A 9 19.54 5.48 -9.05
C ILE A 9 18.28 6.01 -8.41
N GLU A 10 17.69 5.25 -7.48
CA GLU A 10 16.49 5.68 -6.75
C GLU A 10 16.75 6.98 -5.97
N ASP A 11 17.87 7.05 -5.26
CA ASP A 11 18.23 8.24 -4.48
C ASP A 11 18.40 9.46 -5.37
N LYS A 12 19.01 9.27 -6.54
CA LYS A 12 19.18 10.38 -7.50
C LYS A 12 17.86 10.89 -8.02
N LEU A 13 16.91 9.98 -8.29
CA LEU A 13 15.59 10.38 -8.76
C LEU A 13 14.80 11.10 -7.65
N ILE A 14 14.86 10.58 -6.43
CA ILE A 14 14.19 11.21 -5.28
C ILE A 14 14.74 12.63 -5.08
N GLN A 15 16.06 12.79 -5.11
CA GLN A 15 16.69 14.09 -4.98
C GLN A 15 16.26 15.06 -6.08
N HIS A 16 16.25 14.58 -7.32
CA HIS A 16 15.82 15.38 -8.47
C HIS A 16 14.37 15.84 -8.31
N ASN A 17 13.48 14.91 -7.90
CA ASN A 17 12.07 15.20 -7.72
C ASN A 17 11.82 16.21 -6.59
N LEU A 18 12.59 16.12 -5.50
CA LEU A 18 12.49 17.05 -4.39
C LEU A 18 12.90 18.48 -4.78
N GLU A 19 13.90 18.61 -5.64
CA GLU A 19 14.34 19.91 -6.15
C GLU A 19 13.26 20.56 -7.03
N ARG A 20 12.55 19.74 -7.82
CA ARG A 20 11.52 20.23 -8.75
C ARG A 20 10.16 20.41 -8.09
N ALA A 21 9.82 19.55 -7.16
CA ALA A 21 8.53 19.56 -6.47
C ALA A 21 8.74 19.19 -5.01
N PRO A 22 9.09 20.16 -4.15
CA PRO A 22 9.34 19.89 -2.73
C PRO A 22 8.11 19.32 -2.02
N VAL A 23 8.35 18.45 -1.04
CA VAL A 23 7.32 17.93 -0.16
C VAL A 23 7.28 18.81 1.07
N LYS A 24 6.15 19.51 1.28
CA LYS A 24 6.00 20.45 2.40
C LYS A 24 5.56 19.75 3.68
N ASP A 25 4.64 18.81 3.58
CA ASP A 25 4.11 18.03 4.69
C ASP A 25 4.13 16.55 4.35
N GLY A 26 4.26 15.73 5.39
CA GLY A 26 4.24 14.29 5.23
C GLY A 26 5.60 13.71 4.87
N PRO A 27 5.67 12.39 4.77
CA PRO A 27 6.93 11.70 4.53
C PRO A 27 7.42 11.85 3.09
N ILE A 28 8.75 11.91 2.96
CA ILE A 28 9.42 11.93 1.65
C ILE A 28 9.51 10.51 1.13
N PHE A 29 10.10 9.62 1.92
CA PHE A 29 10.17 8.19 1.63
C PHE A 29 10.41 7.42 2.92
N GLU A 30 9.59 6.38 3.15
CA GLU A 30 9.69 5.57 4.36
C GLU A 30 8.96 4.24 4.12
N LYS A 31 9.54 3.14 4.57
CA LYS A 31 8.90 1.82 4.44
C LYS A 31 7.93 1.58 5.60
N LEU A 32 6.85 0.86 5.33
CA LEU A 32 5.88 0.43 6.34
C LEU A 32 5.75 -1.09 6.30
N GLY A 33 5.81 -1.71 7.48
CA GLY A 33 5.50 -3.12 7.64
C GLY A 33 4.63 -3.34 8.85
N ILE A 34 3.56 -4.13 8.69
CA ILE A 34 2.69 -4.57 9.78
C ILE A 34 2.64 -6.09 9.70
N THR A 35 2.88 -6.75 10.83
CA THR A 35 2.91 -8.21 10.87
C THR A 35 1.77 -8.73 11.74
N LEU A 36 1.05 -9.73 11.25
CA LEU A 36 0.05 -10.46 12.02
C LEU A 36 0.69 -11.74 12.55
N ARG A 37 0.89 -11.82 13.85
CA ARG A 37 1.49 -12.99 14.51
C ARG A 37 0.48 -13.71 15.36
N GLY A 38 0.60 -15.04 15.41
CA GLY A 38 -0.16 -15.83 16.35
C GLY A 38 0.56 -15.98 17.69
N ASP A 39 -0.09 -16.63 18.66
CA ASP A 39 0.49 -16.92 19.96
C ASP A 39 1.70 -17.84 19.84
N ASP A 40 1.76 -18.65 18.80
CA ASP A 40 2.90 -19.53 18.45
C ASP A 40 4.07 -18.74 17.85
N LYS A 41 3.94 -17.42 17.70
CA LYS A 41 4.93 -16.49 17.13
C LYS A 41 5.13 -16.65 15.62
N ASN A 42 4.36 -17.52 14.97
CA ASN A 42 4.39 -17.63 13.51
C ASN A 42 3.66 -16.46 12.85
N ILE A 43 4.05 -16.15 11.62
CA ILE A 43 3.46 -15.07 10.84
C ILE A 43 2.28 -15.62 10.04
N TYR A 44 1.11 -15.04 10.22
CA TYR A 44 -0.14 -15.45 9.57
C TYR A 44 -0.67 -14.38 8.61
N GLY A 45 0.01 -13.26 8.49
CA GLY A 45 -0.37 -12.23 7.58
C GLY A 45 0.53 -11.01 7.72
N GLY A 46 0.32 -10.04 6.87
CA GLY A 46 1.09 -8.81 6.92
C GLY A 46 0.66 -7.82 5.87
N LEU A 47 1.09 -6.59 6.09
CA LEU A 47 0.91 -5.50 5.16
C LEU A 47 2.26 -4.86 4.94
N ILE A 48 2.64 -4.70 3.69
CA ILE A 48 3.88 -4.05 3.28
C ILE A 48 3.53 -2.88 2.39
N GLY A 49 4.10 -1.73 2.69
CA GLY A 49 3.88 -0.55 1.91
C GLY A 49 5.02 0.42 2.03
N LYS A 50 4.83 1.57 1.42
CA LYS A 50 5.81 2.65 1.49
C LYS A 50 5.09 4.00 1.50
N PHE A 51 5.62 4.89 2.31
CA PHE A 51 5.24 6.30 2.27
C PHE A 51 6.10 6.99 1.22
N TYR A 52 5.49 7.79 0.38
CA TYR A 52 6.19 8.56 -0.63
C TYR A 52 5.35 9.78 -1.00
N ARG A 53 5.96 10.95 -0.91
CA ARG A 53 5.33 12.22 -1.30
C ARG A 53 3.96 12.42 -0.65
N SER A 54 3.91 12.23 0.66
CA SER A 54 2.72 12.48 1.49
C SER A 54 1.54 11.55 1.19
N CYS A 55 1.83 10.36 0.70
CA CYS A 55 0.82 9.32 0.57
C CYS A 55 1.39 7.96 0.98
N LEU A 56 0.50 7.01 1.19
CA LEU A 56 0.88 5.62 1.46
C LEU A 56 0.48 4.77 0.26
N PHE A 57 1.45 4.05 -0.29
CA PHE A 57 1.18 2.99 -1.27
C PHE A 57 1.25 1.66 -0.54
N ILE A 58 0.18 0.87 -0.62
CA ILE A 58 0.16 -0.49 -0.10
C ILE A 58 0.56 -1.43 -1.22
N ASP A 59 1.70 -2.09 -1.05
CA ASP A 59 2.23 -3.02 -2.04
C ASP A 59 1.64 -4.41 -1.85
N ILE A 60 1.60 -4.90 -0.61
CA ILE A 60 1.14 -6.24 -0.28
C ILE A 60 0.24 -6.19 0.96
N LEU A 61 -0.88 -6.90 0.88
CA LEU A 61 -1.70 -7.23 2.03
C LEU A 61 -2.08 -8.70 1.90
N TRP A 62 -1.64 -9.51 2.86
CA TRP A 62 -1.87 -10.94 2.82
C TRP A 62 -2.27 -11.46 4.20
N VAL A 63 -3.28 -12.33 4.20
CA VAL A 63 -3.70 -13.07 5.39
C VAL A 63 -3.80 -14.53 5.00
N GLU A 64 -3.25 -15.40 5.84
CA GLU A 64 -3.29 -16.83 5.64
C GLU A 64 -4.73 -17.30 5.48
N GLU A 65 -4.97 -18.23 4.55
CA GLU A 65 -6.32 -18.59 4.11
C GLU A 65 -7.25 -19.03 5.25
N SER A 66 -6.73 -19.81 6.20
CA SER A 66 -7.53 -20.29 7.33
C SER A 66 -8.00 -19.17 8.26
N LEU A 67 -7.37 -18.00 8.21
CA LEU A 67 -7.70 -16.85 9.06
C LEU A 67 -8.48 -15.77 8.32
N ARG A 68 -8.81 -15.97 7.06
CA ARG A 68 -9.60 -15.02 6.30
C ARG A 68 -11.03 -14.94 6.82
N LYS A 69 -11.71 -13.83 6.56
CA LYS A 69 -13.09 -13.58 7.01
C LYS A 69 -13.25 -13.41 8.52
N HIS A 70 -12.14 -13.18 9.23
CA HIS A 70 -12.13 -12.88 10.66
C HIS A 70 -11.83 -11.41 10.95
N GLY A 71 -11.72 -10.58 9.90
CA GLY A 71 -11.51 -9.15 10.04
C GLY A 71 -10.05 -8.73 10.22
N TYR A 72 -9.08 -9.62 10.12
CA TYR A 72 -7.67 -9.28 10.30
C TYR A 72 -7.14 -8.37 9.21
N GLY A 73 -7.55 -8.60 7.96
CA GLY A 73 -7.16 -7.72 6.85
C GLY A 73 -7.65 -6.30 7.05
N SER A 74 -8.91 -6.16 7.44
CA SER A 74 -9.50 -4.84 7.74
C SER A 74 -8.81 -4.14 8.90
N LYS A 75 -8.42 -4.90 9.93
CA LYS A 75 -7.70 -4.35 11.10
C LYS A 75 -6.32 -3.84 10.70
N MET A 76 -5.59 -4.59 9.87
CA MET A 76 -4.28 -4.16 9.40
C MET A 76 -4.39 -2.94 8.51
N LEU A 77 -5.41 -2.92 7.64
CA LEU A 77 -5.67 -1.78 6.76
C LEU A 77 -5.99 -0.53 7.57
N LYS A 78 -6.82 -0.66 8.59
CA LYS A 78 -7.16 0.45 9.49
C LYS A 78 -5.93 0.94 10.24
N LYS A 79 -5.07 0.02 10.69
CA LYS A 79 -3.82 0.40 11.36
C LYS A 79 -2.92 1.20 10.42
N ALA A 80 -2.80 0.77 9.18
CA ALA A 80 -2.02 1.50 8.18
C ALA A 80 -2.61 2.90 7.94
N GLU A 81 -3.93 3.01 7.89
CA GLU A 81 -4.62 4.30 7.73
C GLU A 81 -4.34 5.24 8.91
N GLU A 82 -4.35 4.71 10.12
CA GLU A 82 -4.03 5.49 11.32
C GLU A 82 -2.58 5.99 11.31
N ILE A 83 -1.65 5.14 10.91
CA ILE A 83 -0.23 5.52 10.79
C ILE A 83 -0.08 6.59 9.71
N ALA A 84 -0.71 6.41 8.56
CA ALA A 84 -0.66 7.37 7.46
C ALA A 84 -1.24 8.74 7.88
N ALA A 85 -2.35 8.73 8.60
CA ALA A 85 -2.94 9.97 9.12
C ALA A 85 -2.01 10.68 10.09
N SER A 86 -1.36 9.91 10.99
CA SER A 86 -0.40 10.48 11.94
C SER A 86 0.82 11.10 11.25
N LYS A 87 1.15 10.65 10.05
CA LYS A 87 2.25 11.18 9.24
C LYS A 87 1.79 12.25 8.24
N LYS A 88 0.54 12.70 8.36
CA LYS A 88 -0.04 13.75 7.51
C LYS A 88 -0.13 13.36 6.04
N CYS A 89 -0.34 12.08 5.76
CA CYS A 89 -0.60 11.63 4.40
C CYS A 89 -2.00 12.07 3.96
N ASN A 90 -2.14 12.37 2.68
CA ASN A 90 -3.40 12.83 2.12
C ASN A 90 -4.31 11.69 1.69
N PHE A 91 -3.70 10.60 1.21
CA PHE A 91 -4.46 9.46 0.71
C PHE A 91 -3.62 8.19 0.75
N ILE A 92 -4.32 7.06 0.57
CA ILE A 92 -3.70 5.75 0.40
C ILE A 92 -4.10 5.23 -0.97
N HIS A 93 -3.19 4.57 -1.66
CA HIS A 93 -3.50 3.94 -2.93
C HIS A 93 -2.89 2.55 -3.01
N LEU A 94 -3.47 1.73 -3.86
CA LEU A 94 -3.03 0.36 -4.07
C LEU A 94 -3.57 -0.15 -5.41
N ASP A 95 -3.11 -1.31 -5.80
CA ASP A 95 -3.70 -2.02 -6.92
C ASP A 95 -3.96 -3.47 -6.54
N THR A 96 -4.90 -4.09 -7.23
CA THR A 96 -5.27 -5.49 -7.01
C THR A 96 -5.80 -6.09 -8.30
N PHE A 97 -5.56 -7.37 -8.48
CA PHE A 97 -6.08 -8.08 -9.64
C PHE A 97 -7.51 -8.56 -9.40
N SER A 98 -8.24 -8.76 -10.50
CA SER A 98 -9.65 -9.18 -10.46
C SER A 98 -9.87 -10.53 -9.78
N PHE A 99 -8.85 -11.41 -9.77
CA PHE A 99 -8.93 -12.70 -9.08
C PHE A 99 -8.58 -12.62 -7.60
N GLN A 100 -8.12 -11.48 -7.11
CA GLN A 100 -7.86 -11.24 -5.69
C GLN A 100 -9.17 -10.77 -5.02
N ALA A 101 -9.19 -9.71 -4.29
CA ALA A 101 -10.39 -9.29 -3.59
C ALA A 101 -10.65 -7.78 -3.72
N PRO A 102 -10.99 -7.28 -4.92
CA PRO A 102 -11.26 -5.84 -5.06
C PRO A 102 -12.44 -5.38 -4.20
N SER A 103 -13.44 -6.22 -4.00
CA SER A 103 -14.59 -5.90 -3.16
C SER A 103 -14.21 -5.70 -1.69
N PHE A 104 -13.17 -6.39 -1.21
CA PHE A 104 -12.65 -6.18 0.14
C PHE A 104 -12.22 -4.73 0.35
N TYR A 105 -11.46 -4.19 -0.60
CA TYR A 105 -11.00 -2.81 -0.52
C TYR A 105 -12.16 -1.83 -0.65
N GLN A 106 -13.10 -2.10 -1.54
CA GLN A 106 -14.28 -1.26 -1.70
C GLN A 106 -15.11 -1.20 -0.41
N SER A 107 -15.27 -2.33 0.28
CA SER A 107 -15.99 -2.38 1.55
C SER A 107 -15.25 -1.62 2.67
N ASN A 108 -13.97 -1.37 2.50
CA ASN A 108 -13.17 -0.57 3.42
C ASN A 108 -13.03 0.90 2.97
N GLY A 109 -13.84 1.32 2.01
CA GLY A 109 -13.91 2.72 1.60
C GLY A 109 -12.99 3.12 0.45
N TYR A 110 -12.32 2.17 -0.18
CA TYR A 110 -11.46 2.44 -1.33
C TYR A 110 -12.30 2.48 -2.60
N LYS A 111 -11.96 3.37 -3.49
CA LYS A 111 -12.66 3.56 -4.76
C LYS A 111 -11.74 3.21 -5.93
N ILE A 112 -12.29 2.51 -6.90
CA ILE A 112 -11.57 2.21 -8.14
C ILE A 112 -11.51 3.50 -8.96
N PHE A 113 -10.31 3.91 -9.33
CA PHE A 113 -10.12 5.08 -10.19
C PHE A 113 -9.51 4.74 -11.54
N GLY A 114 -9.11 3.49 -11.74
CA GLY A 114 -8.56 3.03 -13.01
C GLY A 114 -8.62 1.53 -13.13
N THR A 115 -8.70 1.06 -14.36
CA THR A 115 -8.73 -0.37 -14.67
C THR A 115 -7.79 -0.63 -15.82
N LEU A 116 -6.89 -1.60 -15.67
CA LEU A 116 -5.98 -2.02 -16.71
C LEU A 116 -6.43 -3.39 -17.21
N GLU A 117 -6.73 -3.44 -18.51
CA GLU A 117 -7.13 -4.67 -19.20
C GLU A 117 -5.97 -5.14 -20.07
N GLY A 118 -6.11 -6.33 -20.66
CA GLY A 118 -5.09 -6.85 -21.56
C GLY A 118 -4.24 -7.97 -20.98
N TYR A 119 -4.44 -8.31 -19.71
CA TYR A 119 -3.81 -9.50 -19.14
C TYR A 119 -4.43 -10.76 -19.74
N PRO A 120 -3.68 -11.89 -19.78
CA PRO A 120 -4.23 -13.17 -20.24
C PRO A 120 -5.46 -13.59 -19.44
N ASP A 121 -6.34 -14.39 -20.09
CA ASP A 121 -7.50 -15.02 -19.44
C ASP A 121 -8.53 -14.04 -18.85
N GLY A 122 -8.60 -12.82 -19.40
CA GLY A 122 -9.58 -11.83 -18.97
C GLY A 122 -9.28 -11.22 -17.59
N VAL A 123 -8.08 -11.41 -17.07
CA VAL A 123 -7.66 -10.81 -15.81
C VAL A 123 -7.57 -9.30 -15.98
N LYS A 124 -8.07 -8.56 -14.99
CA LYS A 124 -7.98 -7.11 -14.92
C LYS A 124 -7.20 -6.69 -13.69
N ARG A 125 -6.59 -5.51 -13.75
CA ARG A 125 -5.91 -4.90 -12.62
C ARG A 125 -6.62 -3.60 -12.29
N TYR A 126 -7.05 -3.47 -11.04
CA TYR A 126 -7.76 -2.29 -10.56
C TYR A 126 -6.83 -1.42 -9.72
N PHE A 127 -6.95 -0.12 -9.89
CA PHE A 127 -6.23 0.87 -9.10
C PHE A 127 -7.24 1.57 -8.20
N LEU A 128 -6.99 1.57 -6.90
CA LEU A 128 -7.91 2.10 -5.91
C LEU A 128 -7.22 3.12 -5.02
N ASN A 129 -8.00 4.06 -4.51
CA ASN A 129 -7.50 4.99 -3.50
C ASN A 129 -8.57 5.33 -2.48
N LYS A 130 -8.10 5.91 -1.36
CA LYS A 130 -8.95 6.38 -0.28
C LYS A 130 -8.31 7.63 0.30
N LYS A 131 -9.07 8.72 0.38
CA LYS A 131 -8.62 9.93 1.07
C LYS A 131 -8.71 9.72 2.58
N ILE A 132 -7.70 10.14 3.30
CA ILE A 132 -7.63 9.98 4.76
C ILE A 132 -7.55 11.32 5.49
N ASN A 133 -7.19 12.39 4.78
CA ASN A 133 -7.24 13.75 5.29
C ASN A 133 -8.03 14.57 4.30
N SER A 134 -9.12 15.12 4.75
CA SER A 134 -9.99 15.97 3.92
C SER A 134 -9.72 17.45 4.18
#